data_a2a2855b154a7e3d2e75a73b784f6779
#
_entry.id   a2a2855b154a7e3d2e75a73b784f6779
#
_cell.length_a   1.000
_cell.length_b   1.000
_cell.length_c   1.000
_cell.angle_alpha   90.00
_cell.angle_beta   90.00
_cell.angle_gamma   90.00
#
_symmetry.space_group_name_H-M   'P 1'
#
loop_
_entity.id
_entity.type
_entity.pdbx_description
1 polymer ?
#
loop_
_entity_poly.entity_id
_entity_poly.type
_entity_poly.pdbx_seq_one_letter_code
_entity_poly.pdbx_strand_id
1 'polypeptide(L)'
;MSGPVLPSGEGSDPRPRLLYVEDEDAIAQMVEEVLSEHYQVDHFDNAEDALKSALRRPYDVMVIDRRLPGMDGTELVNRLRTAHINTPILLLTALGAVADRVDGLDGGANDYLVKPFDFDELLARLRSLRRAFRTEGKRRYIGDWLYTPETRSLFSPTGYRVSLTDQENRLLQLFSASPRHIFSRQELLDGAFSRGESNSAVETYVHYIRSKTTRSLIETVRGRGYRLGDGE
;
A
#
# COMPACT_ATOMS: atom_id res chain seq x y z
N MET A 1 0.44 -46.60 -18.32
CA MET A 1 1.35 -45.47 -18.07
C MET A 1 0.53 -44.36 -17.42
N SER A 2 0.59 -44.31 -16.08
CA SER A 2 -0.16 -43.31 -15.30
C SER A 2 0.71 -42.07 -15.20
N GLY A 3 0.18 -40.92 -15.71
CA GLY A 3 0.82 -39.62 -15.58
C GLY A 3 0.78 -39.15 -14.12
N PRO A 4 1.71 -38.27 -13.70
CA PRO A 4 1.72 -37.72 -12.35
C PRO A 4 0.51 -36.84 -12.11
N VAL A 5 -0.25 -37.15 -11.07
CA VAL A 5 -1.31 -36.32 -10.52
C VAL A 5 -0.62 -35.12 -9.85
N LEU A 6 -0.82 -33.92 -10.38
CA LEU A 6 -0.42 -32.68 -9.73
C LEU A 6 -1.23 -32.54 -8.43
N PRO A 7 -0.63 -32.14 -7.32
CA PRO A 7 -1.38 -31.91 -6.09
C PRO A 7 -2.37 -30.77 -6.32
N SER A 8 -3.63 -31.02 -6.04
CA SER A 8 -4.72 -30.06 -6.00
C SER A 8 -4.30 -28.93 -5.05
N GLY A 9 -4.22 -27.70 -5.56
CA GLY A 9 -3.93 -26.52 -4.76
C GLY A 9 -4.93 -26.41 -3.61
N GLU A 10 -4.43 -26.31 -2.41
CA GLU A 10 -5.20 -25.99 -1.21
C GLU A 10 -6.01 -24.72 -1.53
N GLY A 11 -7.34 -24.82 -1.44
CA GLY A 11 -8.24 -23.72 -1.67
C GLY A 11 -7.90 -22.58 -0.72
N SER A 12 -7.29 -21.51 -1.23
CA SER A 12 -7.02 -20.32 -0.44
C SER A 12 -8.36 -19.74 0.01
N ASP A 13 -8.54 -19.58 1.31
CA ASP A 13 -9.68 -18.88 1.88
C ASP A 13 -9.77 -17.48 1.22
N PRO A 14 -10.90 -17.12 0.57
CA PRO A 14 -11.03 -15.85 -0.15
C PRO A 14 -11.10 -14.63 0.77
N ARG A 15 -11.20 -14.84 2.10
CA ARG A 15 -11.24 -13.74 3.07
C ARG A 15 -9.90 -13.00 3.12
N PRO A 16 -9.93 -11.67 3.29
CA PRO A 16 -8.71 -10.88 3.43
C PRO A 16 -7.95 -11.23 4.72
N ARG A 17 -6.63 -11.15 4.66
CA ARG A 17 -5.78 -11.42 5.80
C ARG A 17 -5.64 -10.21 6.71
N LEU A 18 -5.80 -10.44 8.01
CA LEU A 18 -5.67 -9.42 9.05
C LEU A 18 -4.62 -9.87 10.07
N LEU A 19 -3.68 -8.97 10.37
CA LEU A 19 -2.77 -9.14 11.51
C LEU A 19 -3.38 -8.42 12.70
N TYR A 20 -3.53 -9.13 13.83
CA TYR A 20 -4.05 -8.59 15.08
C TYR A 20 -3.02 -8.74 16.19
N VAL A 21 -2.74 -7.67 16.95
CA VAL A 21 -1.78 -7.68 18.05
C VAL A 21 -2.46 -7.15 19.33
N GLU A 22 -2.56 -8.01 20.33
CA GLU A 22 -3.17 -7.73 21.62
C GLU A 22 -2.60 -8.72 22.64
N ASP A 23 -2.09 -8.23 23.77
CA ASP A 23 -1.47 -9.08 24.80
C ASP A 23 -2.47 -9.52 25.88
N GLU A 24 -3.66 -8.90 25.94
CA GLU A 24 -4.69 -9.27 26.89
C GLU A 24 -5.60 -10.37 26.33
N ASP A 25 -5.39 -11.62 26.76
CA ASP A 25 -6.07 -12.82 26.24
C ASP A 25 -7.60 -12.68 26.15
N ALA A 26 -8.24 -12.08 27.16
CA ALA A 26 -9.69 -11.94 27.21
C ALA A 26 -10.20 -10.98 26.11
N ILE A 27 -9.50 -9.89 25.86
CA ILE A 27 -9.81 -8.94 24.78
C ILE A 27 -9.49 -9.58 23.44
N ALA A 28 -8.33 -10.22 23.34
CA ALA A 28 -7.88 -10.86 22.13
C ALA A 28 -8.89 -11.90 21.60
N GLN A 29 -9.35 -12.81 22.45
CA GLN A 29 -10.33 -13.84 22.07
C GLN A 29 -11.64 -13.24 21.59
N MET A 30 -12.17 -12.24 22.31
CA MET A 30 -13.45 -11.61 21.97
C MET A 30 -13.38 -10.87 20.63
N VAL A 31 -12.29 -10.13 20.39
CA VAL A 31 -12.08 -9.39 19.16
C VAL A 31 -11.79 -10.33 17.99
N GLU A 32 -10.99 -11.38 18.22
CA GLU A 32 -10.67 -12.38 17.21
C GLU A 32 -11.90 -13.15 16.72
N GLU A 33 -12.84 -13.48 17.63
CA GLU A 33 -14.11 -14.13 17.27
C GLU A 33 -14.87 -13.28 16.24
N VAL A 34 -15.05 -11.99 16.54
CA VAL A 34 -15.75 -11.04 15.64
C VAL A 34 -14.99 -10.83 14.32
N LEU A 35 -13.67 -10.68 14.38
CA LEU A 35 -12.86 -10.46 13.18
C LEU A 35 -12.84 -11.70 12.27
N SER A 36 -12.84 -12.89 12.84
CA SER A 36 -12.77 -14.17 12.11
C SER A 36 -13.99 -14.45 11.25
N GLU A 37 -15.12 -13.79 11.48
CA GLU A 37 -16.26 -13.85 10.55
C GLU A 37 -15.97 -13.22 9.19
N HIS A 38 -15.04 -12.25 9.13
CA HIS A 38 -14.80 -11.42 7.97
C HIS A 38 -13.38 -11.52 7.41
N TYR A 39 -12.42 -12.01 8.22
CA TYR A 39 -10.99 -12.02 7.92
C TYR A 39 -10.36 -13.37 8.24
N GLN A 40 -9.23 -13.66 7.58
CA GLN A 40 -8.26 -14.62 8.09
C GLN A 40 -7.39 -13.89 9.10
N VAL A 41 -7.58 -14.16 10.38
CA VAL A 41 -6.90 -13.48 11.48
C VAL A 41 -5.63 -14.24 11.85
N ASP A 42 -4.49 -13.57 11.82
CA ASP A 42 -3.26 -14.02 12.47
C ASP A 42 -3.09 -13.18 13.75
N HIS A 43 -3.37 -13.76 14.92
CA HIS A 43 -3.23 -13.09 16.22
C HIS A 43 -1.83 -13.28 16.80
N PHE A 44 -1.30 -12.25 17.45
CA PHE A 44 -0.04 -12.21 18.17
C PHE A 44 -0.22 -11.50 19.52
N ASP A 45 0.36 -12.04 20.57
CA ASP A 45 0.37 -11.48 21.93
C ASP A 45 1.53 -10.51 22.18
N ASN A 46 2.41 -10.34 21.21
CA ASN A 46 3.58 -9.45 21.28
C ASN A 46 3.93 -8.84 19.91
N ALA A 47 4.58 -7.67 19.96
CA ALA A 47 4.93 -6.91 18.77
C ALA A 47 6.09 -7.54 17.97
N GLU A 48 7.00 -8.25 18.61
CA GLU A 48 8.19 -8.84 17.99
C GLU A 48 7.81 -9.96 17.02
N ASP A 49 6.88 -10.83 17.41
CA ASP A 49 6.43 -11.93 16.55
C ASP A 49 5.49 -11.43 15.46
N ALA A 50 4.66 -10.43 15.76
CA ALA A 50 3.86 -9.72 14.78
C ALA A 50 4.73 -9.09 13.67
N LEU A 51 5.83 -8.40 14.05
CA LEU A 51 6.79 -7.84 13.10
C LEU A 51 7.43 -8.91 12.22
N LYS A 52 7.89 -10.01 12.83
CA LYS A 52 8.47 -11.15 12.07
C LYS A 52 7.49 -11.73 11.06
N SER A 53 6.21 -11.83 11.45
CA SER A 53 5.17 -12.32 10.54
C SER A 53 4.90 -11.33 9.40
N ALA A 54 4.77 -10.05 9.72
CA ALA A 54 4.51 -9.01 8.72
C ALA A 54 5.65 -8.87 7.68
N LEU A 55 6.90 -9.16 8.08
CA LEU A 55 8.06 -9.19 7.17
C LEU A 55 8.06 -10.41 6.24
N ARG A 56 7.34 -11.49 6.59
CA ARG A 56 7.35 -12.74 5.82
C ARG A 56 6.16 -12.93 4.92
N ARG A 57 5.03 -12.29 5.23
CA ARG A 57 3.78 -12.48 4.50
C ARG A 57 2.96 -11.19 4.43
N PRO A 58 2.23 -10.95 3.33
CA PRO A 58 1.40 -9.77 3.17
C PRO A 58 0.11 -9.89 4.00
N TYR A 59 -0.36 -8.73 4.51
CA TYR A 59 -1.64 -8.53 5.15
C TYR A 59 -2.43 -7.43 4.43
N ASP A 60 -3.76 -7.52 4.44
CA ASP A 60 -4.67 -6.54 3.84
C ASP A 60 -4.95 -5.36 4.78
N VAL A 61 -4.87 -5.61 6.09
CA VAL A 61 -5.06 -4.62 7.16
C VAL A 61 -4.42 -5.15 8.46
N MET A 62 -4.01 -4.25 9.33
CA MET A 62 -3.48 -4.58 10.65
C MET A 62 -4.27 -3.85 11.75
N VAL A 63 -4.51 -4.54 12.87
CA VAL A 63 -5.03 -3.98 14.12
C VAL A 63 -3.97 -4.20 15.19
N ILE A 64 -3.53 -3.12 15.82
CA ILE A 64 -2.41 -3.18 16.77
C ILE A 64 -2.82 -2.45 18.05
N ASP A 65 -2.73 -3.12 19.20
CA ASP A 65 -2.83 -2.39 20.45
C ASP A 65 -1.60 -1.52 20.65
N ARG A 66 -1.83 -0.32 21.16
CA ARG A 66 -0.76 0.61 21.48
C ARG A 66 0.07 0.10 22.66
N ARG A 67 -0.61 -0.44 23.69
CA ARG A 67 0.07 -0.88 24.92
C ARG A 67 0.39 -2.36 24.87
N LEU A 68 1.55 -2.67 24.37
CA LEU A 68 2.08 -4.03 24.34
C LEU A 68 3.30 -4.14 25.27
N PRO A 69 3.56 -5.29 25.87
CA PRO A 69 4.78 -5.53 26.64
C PRO A 69 6.01 -5.53 25.72
N GLY A 70 7.12 -5.01 26.22
CA GLY A 70 8.35 -4.92 25.43
C GLY A 70 8.32 -3.81 24.40
N MET A 71 8.15 -4.14 23.13
CA MET A 71 7.96 -3.17 22.05
C MET A 71 6.51 -2.71 22.02
N ASP A 72 6.26 -1.40 22.23
CA ASP A 72 4.91 -0.87 22.13
C ASP A 72 4.37 -0.83 20.70
N GLY A 73 3.04 -0.69 20.55
CA GLY A 73 2.39 -0.70 19.25
C GLY A 73 2.83 0.46 18.34
N THR A 74 3.20 1.62 18.88
CA THR A 74 3.68 2.76 18.12
C THR A 74 5.07 2.47 17.55
N GLU A 75 5.94 1.86 18.33
CA GLU A 75 7.25 1.42 17.88
C GLU A 75 7.13 0.32 16.81
N LEU A 76 6.19 -0.64 16.97
CA LEU A 76 5.90 -1.64 15.95
C LEU A 76 5.49 -0.98 14.63
N VAL A 77 4.56 0.01 14.68
CA VAL A 77 4.14 0.76 13.49
C VAL A 77 5.34 1.43 12.81
N ASN A 78 6.20 2.11 13.57
CA ASN A 78 7.40 2.76 13.04
C ASN A 78 8.34 1.75 12.37
N ARG A 79 8.57 0.58 12.96
CA ARG A 79 9.41 -0.47 12.37
C ARG A 79 8.79 -1.06 11.10
N LEU A 80 7.48 -1.25 11.06
CA LEU A 80 6.76 -1.67 9.86
C LEU A 80 6.92 -0.66 8.72
N ARG A 81 6.79 0.65 9.02
CA ARG A 81 6.97 1.72 8.03
C ARG A 81 8.43 1.84 7.56
N THR A 82 9.38 1.68 8.46
CA THR A 82 10.82 1.63 8.13
C THR A 82 11.15 0.42 7.23
N ALA A 83 10.46 -0.70 7.43
CA ALA A 83 10.56 -1.88 6.56
C ALA A 83 9.69 -1.77 5.28
N HIS A 84 9.15 -0.58 4.99
CA HIS A 84 8.32 -0.29 3.80
C HIS A 84 7.02 -1.07 3.71
N ILE A 85 6.52 -1.58 4.83
CA ILE A 85 5.20 -2.20 4.91
C ILE A 85 4.16 -1.10 5.01
N ASN A 86 3.44 -0.86 3.91
CA ASN A 86 2.43 0.19 3.78
C ASN A 86 1.01 -0.31 4.07
N THR A 87 0.84 -1.55 4.51
CA THR A 87 -0.46 -2.10 4.92
C THR A 87 -1.17 -1.12 5.87
N PRO A 88 -2.48 -0.84 5.67
CA PRO A 88 -3.21 0.06 6.53
C PRO A 88 -3.26 -0.49 7.96
N ILE A 89 -3.02 0.40 8.93
CA ILE A 89 -2.94 0.07 10.34
C ILE A 89 -4.00 0.86 11.10
N LEU A 90 -4.84 0.16 11.86
CA LEU A 90 -5.70 0.70 12.91
C LEU A 90 -5.00 0.49 14.26
N LEU A 91 -4.70 1.57 14.96
CA LEU A 91 -4.11 1.50 16.30
C LEU A 91 -5.20 1.58 17.36
N LEU A 92 -5.25 0.60 18.27
CA LEU A 92 -6.14 0.63 19.43
C LEU A 92 -5.47 1.41 20.57
N THR A 93 -6.22 2.30 21.23
CA THR A 93 -5.67 3.17 22.28
C THR A 93 -6.62 3.32 23.45
N ALA A 94 -6.09 3.53 24.66
CA ALA A 94 -6.91 3.78 25.86
C ALA A 94 -7.50 5.20 25.88
N LEU A 95 -8.64 5.35 26.56
CA LEU A 95 -9.27 6.65 26.82
C LEU A 95 -8.29 7.56 27.61
N GLY A 96 -8.02 8.78 27.11
CA GLY A 96 -7.11 9.75 27.75
C GLY A 96 -5.88 10.13 26.94
N ALA A 97 -5.54 9.37 25.92
CA ALA A 97 -4.42 9.65 25.02
C ALA A 97 -4.77 10.67 23.90
N VAL A 98 -5.64 11.66 24.19
CA VAL A 98 -6.03 12.68 23.19
C VAL A 98 -4.85 13.58 22.82
N ALA A 99 -3.91 13.83 23.74
CA ALA A 99 -2.65 14.53 23.46
C ALA A 99 -1.73 13.70 22.55
N ASP A 100 -1.81 12.38 22.65
CA ASP A 100 -1.01 11.43 21.87
C ASP A 100 -1.55 11.19 20.45
N ARG A 101 -2.73 11.73 20.10
CA ARG A 101 -3.27 11.64 18.73
C ARG A 101 -2.43 12.41 17.71
N VAL A 102 -1.80 13.50 18.14
CA VAL A 102 -0.91 14.30 17.27
C VAL A 102 0.39 13.54 17.05
N ASP A 103 0.98 12.99 18.14
CA ASP A 103 2.22 12.20 18.05
C ASP A 103 2.04 10.86 17.31
N GLY A 104 0.83 10.29 17.37
CA GLY A 104 0.54 9.00 16.73
C GLY A 104 0.25 9.09 15.23
N LEU A 105 -0.32 10.19 14.72
CA LEU A 105 -0.44 10.45 13.27
C LEU A 105 0.93 10.65 12.64
N ASP A 106 1.89 11.24 13.36
CA ASP A 106 3.30 11.31 12.96
C ASP A 106 3.98 9.92 12.99
N GLY A 107 3.43 8.94 13.75
CA GLY A 107 3.92 7.56 13.84
C GLY A 107 3.57 6.63 12.67
N GLY A 108 2.77 7.10 11.69
CA GLY A 108 2.49 6.31 10.47
C GLY A 108 1.30 5.33 10.55
N ALA A 109 0.50 5.33 11.63
CA ALA A 109 -0.80 4.65 11.66
C ALA A 109 -1.79 5.39 10.73
N ASN A 110 -2.80 4.64 10.20
CA ASN A 110 -3.77 5.20 9.26
C ASN A 110 -5.06 5.66 9.94
N ASP A 111 -5.41 5.06 11.08
CA ASP A 111 -6.56 5.45 11.91
C ASP A 111 -6.37 4.96 13.35
N TYR A 112 -7.22 5.46 14.27
CA TYR A 112 -7.19 5.14 15.70
C TYR A 112 -8.58 4.77 16.17
N LEU A 113 -8.65 3.83 17.13
CA LEU A 113 -9.88 3.45 17.80
C LEU A 113 -9.63 3.43 19.31
N VAL A 114 -10.47 4.15 20.05
CA VAL A 114 -10.32 4.30 21.51
C VAL A 114 -11.04 3.15 22.22
N LYS A 115 -10.35 2.47 23.15
CA LYS A 115 -10.92 1.47 24.06
C LYS A 115 -11.68 2.16 25.22
N PRO A 116 -12.89 1.70 25.61
CA PRO A 116 -13.66 0.61 24.99
C PRO A 116 -14.34 1.07 23.71
N PHE A 117 -14.48 0.19 22.75
CA PHE A 117 -15.08 0.44 21.43
C PHE A 117 -16.22 -0.54 21.13
N ASP A 118 -17.08 -0.13 20.22
CA ASP A 118 -18.11 -0.98 19.64
C ASP A 118 -17.52 -1.82 18.48
N PHE A 119 -17.92 -3.09 18.36
CA PHE A 119 -17.43 -3.97 17.30
C PHE A 119 -17.88 -3.52 15.92
N ASP A 120 -19.08 -2.93 15.80
CA ASP A 120 -19.54 -2.38 14.52
C ASP A 120 -18.69 -1.19 14.09
N GLU A 121 -18.21 -0.36 15.04
CA GLU A 121 -17.27 0.72 14.76
C GLU A 121 -15.92 0.16 14.29
N LEU A 122 -15.37 -0.83 15.01
CA LEU A 122 -14.13 -1.52 14.60
C LEU A 122 -14.23 -2.04 13.16
N LEU A 123 -15.28 -2.80 12.84
CA LEU A 123 -15.48 -3.37 11.52
C LEU A 123 -15.71 -2.30 10.45
N ALA A 124 -16.42 -1.21 10.77
CA ALA A 124 -16.63 -0.09 9.85
C ALA A 124 -15.32 0.62 9.50
N ARG A 125 -14.45 0.86 10.49
CA ARG A 125 -13.13 1.45 10.30
C ARG A 125 -12.22 0.56 9.46
N LEU A 126 -12.18 -0.74 9.74
CA LEU A 126 -11.40 -1.70 8.97
C LEU A 126 -11.88 -1.78 7.51
N ARG A 127 -13.20 -1.78 7.26
CA ARG A 127 -13.75 -1.70 5.90
C ARG A 127 -13.34 -0.40 5.20
N SER A 128 -13.37 0.73 5.91
CA SER A 128 -12.97 2.04 5.38
C SER A 128 -11.48 2.07 5.03
N LEU A 129 -10.62 1.62 5.94
CA LEU A 129 -9.18 1.52 5.73
C LEU A 129 -8.83 0.64 4.52
N ARG A 130 -9.42 -0.55 4.44
CA ARG A 130 -9.21 -1.46 3.30
C ARG A 130 -9.75 -0.89 1.99
N ARG A 131 -10.89 -0.22 2.03
CA ARG A 131 -11.46 0.44 0.85
C ARG A 131 -10.55 1.59 0.40
N ALA A 132 -10.13 2.47 1.30
CA ALA A 132 -9.17 3.52 1.01
C ALA A 132 -7.90 2.92 0.42
N PHE A 133 -7.35 1.89 1.03
CA PHE A 133 -6.14 1.20 0.57
C PHE A 133 -6.35 0.43 -0.76
N ARG A 134 -7.55 -0.10 -1.03
CA ARG A 134 -7.95 -0.69 -2.31
C ARG A 134 -8.34 0.36 -3.35
N THR A 135 -8.91 1.49 -2.90
CA THR A 135 -9.30 2.65 -3.72
C THR A 135 -8.10 3.60 -3.88
N GLU A 136 -7.08 3.48 -3.02
CA GLU A 136 -5.72 4.00 -3.26
C GLU A 136 -5.08 3.30 -4.47
N GLY A 137 -5.92 2.64 -5.16
CA GLY A 137 -5.88 2.35 -6.54
C GLY A 137 -5.19 1.08 -6.90
N LYS A 138 -5.46 0.71 -8.07
CA LYS A 138 -4.78 -0.33 -8.81
C LYS A 138 -3.28 -0.09 -8.74
N ARG A 139 -2.67 -0.55 -7.65
CA ARG A 139 -1.21 -0.53 -7.51
C ARG A 139 -0.62 -1.16 -8.76
N ARG A 140 0.16 -0.41 -9.46
CA ARG A 140 0.83 -0.86 -10.68
C ARG A 140 2.31 -0.87 -10.41
N TYR A 141 2.94 -2.00 -10.63
CA TYR A 141 4.39 -2.06 -10.59
C TYR A 141 4.96 -1.60 -11.94
N ILE A 142 5.94 -0.71 -11.88
CA ILE A 142 6.75 -0.28 -13.03
C ILE A 142 8.18 -0.68 -12.69
N GLY A 143 8.57 -1.89 -13.11
CA GLY A 143 9.74 -2.53 -12.56
C GLY A 143 9.59 -2.70 -11.04
N ASP A 144 10.56 -2.24 -10.28
CA ASP A 144 10.53 -2.27 -8.81
C ASP A 144 9.81 -1.08 -8.16
N TRP A 145 9.31 -0.13 -8.96
CA TRP A 145 8.58 1.03 -8.47
C TRP A 145 7.09 0.72 -8.30
N LEU A 146 6.53 1.08 -7.15
CA LEU A 146 5.10 0.98 -6.89
C LEU A 146 4.41 2.30 -7.27
N TYR A 147 3.58 2.27 -8.31
CA TYR A 147 2.80 3.42 -8.77
C TYR A 147 1.35 3.33 -8.27
N THR A 148 0.89 4.42 -7.65
CA THR A 148 -0.47 4.58 -7.13
C THR A 148 -1.12 5.80 -7.78
N PRO A 149 -1.89 5.63 -8.86
CA PRO A 149 -2.50 6.72 -9.63
C PRO A 149 -3.37 7.66 -8.82
N GLU A 150 -4.16 7.14 -7.90
CA GLU A 150 -5.16 7.87 -7.13
C GLU A 150 -4.52 8.81 -6.11
N THR A 151 -3.44 8.40 -5.48
CA THR A 151 -2.66 9.25 -4.58
C THR A 151 -1.58 10.05 -5.29
N ARG A 152 -1.46 9.88 -6.62
CA ARG A 152 -0.42 10.52 -7.45
C ARG A 152 0.97 10.32 -6.88
N SER A 153 1.26 9.09 -6.52
CA SER A 153 2.51 8.74 -5.84
C SER A 153 3.22 7.57 -6.52
N LEU A 154 4.53 7.66 -6.55
CA LEU A 154 5.45 6.56 -6.83
C LEU A 154 6.24 6.25 -5.55
N PHE A 155 6.48 4.98 -5.29
CA PHE A 155 7.36 4.53 -4.21
C PHE A 155 8.52 3.76 -4.82
N SER A 156 9.74 4.18 -4.48
CA SER A 156 10.95 3.49 -4.94
C SER A 156 11.07 2.11 -4.28
N PRO A 157 11.94 1.22 -4.79
CA PRO A 157 12.28 -0.04 -4.13
C PRO A 157 12.77 0.13 -2.68
N THR A 158 13.35 1.30 -2.37
CA THR A 158 13.81 1.66 -1.03
C THR A 158 12.76 2.38 -0.19
N GLY A 159 11.49 2.48 -0.70
CA GLY A 159 10.35 3.08 -0.01
C GLY A 159 10.28 4.61 -0.03
N TYR A 160 11.19 5.27 -0.74
CA TYR A 160 11.10 6.72 -0.91
C TYR A 160 9.86 7.09 -1.74
N ARG A 161 9.02 7.98 -1.21
CA ARG A 161 7.81 8.47 -1.88
C ARG A 161 8.11 9.66 -2.77
N VAL A 162 7.70 9.56 -4.01
CA VAL A 162 7.71 10.63 -5.02
C VAL A 162 6.28 11.09 -5.28
N SER A 163 5.99 12.37 -5.04
CA SER A 163 4.71 12.98 -5.37
C SER A 163 4.70 13.45 -6.83
N LEU A 164 3.62 13.12 -7.53
CA LEU A 164 3.41 13.49 -8.94
C LEU A 164 2.46 14.68 -9.05
N THR A 165 2.73 15.56 -9.99
CA THR A 165 1.74 16.55 -10.46
C THR A 165 0.62 15.86 -11.23
N ASP A 166 -0.51 16.54 -11.45
CA ASP A 166 -1.63 16.01 -12.24
C ASP A 166 -1.18 15.53 -13.63
N GLN A 167 -0.31 16.31 -14.26
CA GLN A 167 0.17 16.03 -15.60
C GLN A 167 1.12 14.83 -15.66
N GLU A 168 2.05 14.73 -14.70
CA GLU A 168 2.94 13.57 -14.56
C GLU A 168 2.12 12.30 -14.29
N ASN A 169 1.08 12.41 -13.46
CA ASN A 169 0.19 11.30 -13.14
C ASN A 169 -0.60 10.82 -14.37
N ARG A 170 -1.18 11.73 -15.16
CA ARG A 170 -1.89 11.39 -16.41
C ARG A 170 -0.96 10.67 -17.39
N LEU A 171 0.26 11.15 -17.51
CA LEU A 171 1.26 10.53 -18.39
C LEU A 171 1.61 9.11 -17.95
N LEU A 172 1.84 8.90 -16.64
CA LEU A 172 2.11 7.56 -16.09
C LEU A 172 0.88 6.64 -16.14
N GLN A 173 -0.34 7.18 -16.04
CA GLN A 173 -1.56 6.40 -16.24
C GLN A 173 -1.64 5.82 -17.65
N LEU A 174 -1.32 6.60 -18.68
CA LEU A 174 -1.27 6.11 -20.07
C LEU A 174 -0.23 5.01 -20.23
N PHE A 175 1.00 5.26 -19.80
CA PHE A 175 2.07 4.25 -19.89
C PHE A 175 1.70 2.95 -19.17
N SER A 176 1.19 3.05 -17.95
CA SER A 176 0.85 1.90 -17.11
C SER A 176 -0.42 1.16 -17.54
N ALA A 177 -1.29 1.79 -18.36
CA ALA A 177 -2.43 1.12 -18.96
C ALA A 177 -2.00 0.18 -20.11
N SER A 178 -0.89 0.49 -20.78
CA SER A 178 -0.36 -0.31 -21.89
C SER A 178 1.17 -0.42 -21.80
N PRO A 179 1.72 -1.20 -20.85
CA PRO A 179 3.14 -1.17 -20.49
C PRO A 179 4.09 -1.54 -21.64
N ARG A 180 3.63 -2.37 -22.58
CA ARG A 180 4.43 -2.82 -23.73
C ARG A 180 4.28 -1.94 -24.97
N HIS A 181 3.34 -0.97 -24.95
CA HIS A 181 3.11 -0.09 -26.08
C HIS A 181 4.19 0.99 -26.17
N ILE A 182 4.65 1.26 -27.39
CA ILE A 182 5.53 2.39 -27.68
C ILE A 182 4.65 3.55 -28.10
N PHE A 183 4.45 4.49 -27.20
CA PHE A 183 3.67 5.70 -27.45
C PHE A 183 4.46 6.69 -28.28
N SER A 184 3.91 7.13 -29.39
CA SER A 184 4.42 8.29 -30.12
C SER A 184 4.21 9.57 -29.28
N ARG A 185 4.95 10.64 -29.61
CA ARG A 185 4.75 11.96 -28.95
C ARG A 185 3.33 12.47 -29.12
N GLN A 186 2.72 12.23 -30.28
CA GLN A 186 1.36 12.67 -30.57
C GLN A 186 0.33 11.90 -29.71
N GLU A 187 0.44 10.58 -29.59
CA GLU A 187 -0.45 9.78 -28.73
C GLU A 187 -0.36 10.23 -27.26
N LEU A 188 0.84 10.54 -26.76
CA LEU A 188 1.02 11.04 -25.39
C LEU A 188 0.43 12.45 -25.25
N LEU A 189 0.59 13.30 -26.25
CA LEU A 189 0.03 14.65 -26.25
C LEU A 189 -1.50 14.58 -26.21
N ASP A 190 -2.11 13.79 -27.09
CA ASP A 190 -3.56 13.67 -27.20
C ASP A 190 -4.19 12.97 -25.97
N GLY A 191 -3.48 12.05 -25.35
CA GLY A 191 -3.98 11.26 -24.23
C GLY A 191 -3.77 11.87 -22.84
N ALA A 192 -2.72 12.67 -22.64
CA ALA A 192 -2.38 13.20 -21.34
C ALA A 192 -2.50 14.72 -21.23
N PHE A 193 -2.46 15.45 -22.33
CA PHE A 193 -2.35 16.90 -22.30
C PHE A 193 -3.60 17.60 -22.83
N SER A 194 -3.77 18.87 -22.47
CA SER A 194 -4.88 19.69 -22.97
C SER A 194 -4.61 20.18 -24.41
N ARG A 195 -5.68 20.48 -25.16
CA ARG A 195 -5.55 21.02 -26.50
C ARG A 195 -4.74 22.30 -26.50
N GLY A 196 -3.72 22.36 -27.35
CA GLY A 196 -2.86 23.55 -27.53
C GLY A 196 -1.45 23.41 -26.94
N GLU A 197 -1.15 22.31 -26.27
CA GLU A 197 0.21 22.00 -25.80
C GLU A 197 1.06 21.43 -26.95
N SER A 198 2.38 21.64 -26.88
CA SER A 198 3.32 21.24 -27.94
C SER A 198 4.00 19.90 -27.63
N ASN A 199 4.57 19.26 -28.64
CA ASN A 199 5.35 18.05 -28.47
C ASN A 199 6.52 18.19 -27.45
N SER A 200 7.04 19.42 -27.27
CA SER A 200 8.07 19.69 -26.25
C SER A 200 7.57 19.54 -24.82
N ALA A 201 6.25 19.65 -24.58
CA ALA A 201 5.67 19.39 -23.26
C ALA A 201 5.86 17.92 -22.86
N VAL A 202 5.63 16.98 -23.77
CA VAL A 202 5.86 15.55 -23.50
C VAL A 202 7.31 15.29 -23.06
N GLU A 203 8.28 15.87 -23.76
CA GLU A 203 9.70 15.72 -23.44
C GLU A 203 10.02 16.30 -22.04
N THR A 204 9.43 17.45 -21.73
CA THR A 204 9.61 18.11 -20.44
C THR A 204 9.08 17.27 -19.30
N TYR A 205 7.86 16.73 -19.41
CA TYR A 205 7.27 15.94 -18.34
C TYR A 205 7.91 14.56 -18.21
N VAL A 206 8.33 13.92 -19.30
CA VAL A 206 9.17 12.71 -19.26
C VAL A 206 10.49 13.01 -18.52
N HIS A 207 11.10 14.15 -18.78
CA HIS A 207 12.30 14.57 -18.07
C HIS A 207 12.01 14.76 -16.56
N TYR A 208 10.92 15.43 -16.18
CA TYR A 208 10.55 15.62 -14.77
C TYR A 208 10.31 14.29 -14.04
N ILE A 209 9.59 13.35 -14.65
CA ILE A 209 9.39 12.02 -14.04
C ILE A 209 10.74 11.33 -13.85
N ARG A 210 11.61 11.33 -14.85
CA ARG A 210 12.95 10.72 -14.77
C ARG A 210 13.84 11.36 -13.71
N SER A 211 13.76 12.68 -13.53
CA SER A 211 14.55 13.40 -12.53
C SER A 211 14.11 13.11 -11.10
N LYS A 212 12.84 12.75 -10.90
CA LYS A 212 12.28 12.36 -9.60
C LYS A 212 12.43 10.87 -9.31
N THR A 213 12.69 10.06 -10.32
CA THR A 213 12.75 8.59 -10.23
C THR A 213 14.07 8.07 -10.81
N THR A 214 14.00 7.28 -11.87
CA THR A 214 15.15 6.79 -12.61
C THR A 214 14.93 7.01 -14.11
N ARG A 215 16.03 7.08 -14.86
CA ARG A 215 15.95 7.21 -16.32
C ARG A 215 15.32 5.99 -16.98
N SER A 216 15.45 4.84 -16.36
CA SER A 216 14.92 3.56 -16.82
C SER A 216 13.41 3.40 -16.63
N LEU A 217 12.76 4.22 -15.77
CA LEU A 217 11.31 4.14 -15.56
C LEU A 217 10.50 4.41 -16.85
N ILE A 218 10.97 5.32 -17.69
CA ILE A 218 10.41 5.60 -19.02
C ILE A 218 11.56 5.55 -20.02
N GLU A 219 11.51 4.65 -20.96
CA GLU A 219 12.52 4.50 -22.00
C GLU A 219 12.21 5.32 -23.24
N THR A 220 13.26 5.85 -23.88
CA THR A 220 13.15 6.49 -25.19
C THR A 220 13.43 5.46 -26.28
N VAL A 221 12.45 5.23 -27.14
CA VAL A 221 12.62 4.41 -28.35
C VAL A 221 12.92 5.34 -29.52
N ARG A 222 14.19 5.38 -29.95
CA ARG A 222 14.67 6.30 -30.98
C ARG A 222 13.79 6.27 -32.24
N GLY A 223 13.36 7.43 -32.72
CA GLY A 223 12.52 7.60 -33.91
C GLY A 223 11.06 7.16 -33.74
N ARG A 224 10.65 6.59 -32.57
CA ARG A 224 9.30 6.07 -32.36
C ARG A 224 8.56 6.77 -31.21
N GLY A 225 9.24 7.12 -30.11
CA GLY A 225 8.63 7.76 -28.96
C GLY A 225 9.12 7.22 -27.62
N TYR A 226 8.20 6.90 -26.73
CA TYR A 226 8.49 6.46 -25.36
C TYR A 226 7.70 5.21 -24.97
N ARG A 227 8.25 4.40 -24.10
CA ARG A 227 7.55 3.28 -23.46
C ARG A 227 7.85 3.23 -21.96
N LEU A 228 7.06 2.46 -21.25
CA LEU A 228 7.40 2.11 -19.87
C LEU A 228 8.63 1.21 -19.88
N GLY A 229 9.59 1.49 -19.02
CA GLY A 229 10.77 0.67 -18.82
C GLY A 229 10.63 -0.24 -17.59
N ASP A 230 11.67 -1.02 -17.33
CA ASP A 230 11.67 -1.99 -16.23
C ASP A 230 12.03 -1.35 -14.88
N GLY A 231 12.35 -0.04 -14.84
CA GLY A 231 12.52 0.75 -13.61
C GLY A 231 13.81 0.46 -12.81
N GLU A 232 14.72 -0.37 -13.34
CA GLU A 232 16.02 -0.68 -12.71
C GLU A 232 16.93 0.54 -12.55
#